data_730ef7b5531def511953b403ef1c79f0
#
_entry.id   730ef7b5531def511953b403ef1c79f0
#
_cell.length_a   1.000
_cell.length_b   1.000
_cell.length_c   1.000
_cell.angle_alpha   90.00
_cell.angle_beta   90.00
_cell.angle_gamma   90.00
#
_symmetry.space_group_name_H-M   'P 1'
#
loop_
_entity.id
_entity.type
_entity.pdbx_description
1 polymer ?
#
loop_
_entity_poly.entity_id
_entity_poly.type
_entity_poly.pdbx_seq_one_letter_code
_entity_poly.pdbx_strand_id
1 'polypeptide(L)'
;VLKNKKCLYVLTKKDKADIKETKQWLAYFQKHHMKAIALDARDSKNDKIILKEAQDLMKEKREKDLSKGIKPRPIKTMIVGIPNVGKSTLINSLVGKRVTAVGDRPGITKVQQWIKINQNVELLDTPGVLWPKFDNQVIGFHLSMIGSINDTILPVFDVASYFIDFLKKYYPTATLERYNLSLIHISE
;
A
#
# COMPACT_ATOMS: atom_id res chain seq x y z
N VAL A 1 17.24 2.72 -8.08
CA VAL A 1 17.61 2.21 -6.76
C VAL A 1 17.30 0.71 -6.60
N LEU A 2 16.34 0.14 -7.35
CA LEU A 2 15.89 -1.25 -7.15
C LEU A 2 16.37 -2.26 -8.22
N LYS A 3 17.27 -1.87 -9.14
CA LYS A 3 17.62 -2.67 -10.33
C LYS A 3 18.02 -4.14 -10.08
N ASN A 4 18.46 -4.50 -8.87
CA ASN A 4 18.88 -5.87 -8.54
C ASN A 4 18.30 -6.38 -7.20
N LYS A 5 17.21 -5.81 -6.71
CA LYS A 5 16.57 -6.23 -5.45
C LYS A 5 15.31 -7.01 -5.74
N LYS A 6 15.09 -8.09 -5.00
CA LYS A 6 13.81 -8.80 -5.04
C LYS A 6 12.73 -7.92 -4.42
N CYS A 7 11.61 -7.75 -5.10
CA CYS A 7 10.51 -6.89 -4.67
C CYS A 7 9.23 -7.70 -4.52
N LEU A 8 8.49 -7.44 -3.45
CA LEU A 8 7.12 -7.85 -3.26
C LEU A 8 6.23 -6.62 -3.30
N TYR A 9 5.32 -6.55 -4.26
CA TYR A 9 4.32 -5.49 -4.37
C TYR A 9 3.12 -5.85 -3.51
N VAL A 10 2.77 -4.98 -2.56
CA VAL A 10 1.66 -5.20 -1.64
C VAL A 10 0.59 -4.16 -1.88
N LEU A 11 -0.52 -4.55 -2.49
CA LEU A 11 -1.70 -3.71 -2.68
C LEU A 11 -2.53 -3.77 -1.39
N THR A 12 -2.43 -2.73 -0.60
CA THR A 12 -3.13 -2.60 0.68
C THR A 12 -4.55 -2.07 0.51
N LYS A 13 -5.33 -2.02 1.61
CA LYS A 13 -6.72 -1.52 1.61
C LYS A 13 -7.62 -2.26 0.60
N LYS A 14 -7.39 -3.55 0.40
CA LYS A 14 -8.21 -4.40 -0.49
C LYS A 14 -9.69 -4.36 -0.14
N ASP A 15 -10.01 -4.15 1.12
CA ASP A 15 -11.36 -4.01 1.66
C ASP A 15 -12.13 -2.81 1.10
N LYS A 16 -11.40 -1.79 0.63
CA LYS A 16 -11.94 -0.54 0.07
C LYS A 16 -11.80 -0.45 -1.45
N ALA A 17 -11.09 -1.39 -2.05
CA ALA A 17 -10.79 -1.37 -3.48
C ALA A 17 -11.84 -2.16 -4.27
N ASP A 18 -12.08 -1.74 -5.50
CA ASP A 18 -12.89 -2.51 -6.44
C ASP A 18 -12.24 -3.86 -6.72
N ILE A 19 -13.05 -4.93 -6.61
CA ILE A 19 -12.59 -6.32 -6.76
C ILE A 19 -12.12 -6.59 -8.20
N LYS A 20 -12.83 -6.06 -9.21
CA LYS A 20 -12.52 -6.26 -10.61
C LYS A 20 -11.22 -5.58 -10.98
N GLU A 21 -11.06 -4.32 -10.57
CA GLU A 21 -9.84 -3.56 -10.79
C GLU A 21 -8.64 -4.18 -10.05
N THR A 22 -8.85 -4.63 -8.83
CA THR A 22 -7.80 -5.33 -8.06
C THR A 22 -7.30 -6.58 -8.79
N LYS A 23 -8.21 -7.38 -9.39
CA LYS A 23 -7.83 -8.57 -10.18
C LYS A 23 -7.05 -8.19 -11.43
N GLN A 24 -7.44 -7.12 -12.14
CA GLN A 24 -6.73 -6.62 -13.32
C GLN A 24 -5.29 -6.19 -12.96
N TRP A 25 -5.11 -5.47 -11.87
CA TRP A 25 -3.78 -5.08 -11.40
C TRP A 25 -2.91 -6.28 -11.03
N LEU A 26 -3.46 -7.28 -10.34
CA LEU A 26 -2.70 -8.49 -10.03
C LEU A 26 -2.28 -9.25 -11.30
N ALA A 27 -3.16 -9.34 -12.30
CA ALA A 27 -2.85 -9.92 -13.60
C ALA A 27 -1.77 -9.12 -14.36
N TYR A 28 -1.82 -7.78 -14.28
CA TYR A 28 -0.78 -6.91 -14.82
C TYR A 28 0.59 -7.20 -14.21
N PHE A 29 0.68 -7.24 -12.87
CA PHE A 29 1.92 -7.56 -12.18
C PHE A 29 2.46 -8.94 -12.57
N GLN A 30 1.58 -9.94 -12.64
CA GLN A 30 1.96 -11.30 -13.05
C GLN A 30 2.50 -11.34 -14.49
N LYS A 31 1.83 -10.66 -15.43
CA LYS A 31 2.27 -10.54 -16.83
C LYS A 31 3.67 -9.94 -16.95
N HIS A 32 4.03 -9.02 -16.06
CA HIS A 32 5.34 -8.39 -16.03
C HIS A 32 6.36 -9.09 -15.11
N HIS A 33 6.11 -10.35 -14.72
CA HIS A 33 6.97 -11.14 -13.82
C HIS A 33 7.25 -10.45 -12.48
N MET A 34 6.34 -9.62 -12.02
CA MET A 34 6.40 -8.94 -10.73
C MET A 34 5.54 -9.68 -9.70
N LYS A 35 6.12 -10.01 -8.55
CA LYS A 35 5.40 -10.66 -7.47
C LYS A 35 4.51 -9.65 -6.75
N ALA A 36 3.20 -9.84 -6.78
CA ALA A 36 2.24 -8.94 -6.15
C ALA A 36 1.17 -9.70 -5.36
N ILE A 37 0.71 -9.12 -4.26
CA ILE A 37 -0.41 -9.59 -3.44
C ILE A 37 -1.34 -8.43 -3.09
N ALA A 38 -2.62 -8.72 -2.92
CA ALA A 38 -3.60 -7.74 -2.46
C ALA A 38 -4.21 -8.18 -1.13
N LEU A 39 -4.21 -7.29 -0.13
CA LEU A 39 -4.64 -7.62 1.23
C LEU A 39 -5.21 -6.43 2.01
N ASP A 40 -5.93 -6.71 3.09
CA ASP A 40 -6.20 -5.75 4.14
C ASP A 40 -5.09 -5.86 5.20
N ALA A 41 -4.37 -4.77 5.44
CA ALA A 41 -3.27 -4.73 6.41
C ALA A 41 -3.72 -4.88 7.88
N ARG A 42 -5.03 -4.86 8.15
CA ARG A 42 -5.61 -5.05 9.48
C ARG A 42 -5.93 -6.52 9.77
N ASP A 43 -6.00 -7.35 8.75
CA ASP A 43 -6.29 -8.78 8.90
C ASP A 43 -4.98 -9.55 9.11
N SER A 44 -4.73 -9.97 10.35
CA SER A 44 -3.54 -10.72 10.76
C SER A 44 -3.37 -12.08 10.06
N LYS A 45 -4.43 -12.64 9.45
CA LYS A 45 -4.31 -13.84 8.61
C LYS A 45 -3.39 -13.62 7.42
N ASN A 46 -3.30 -12.38 6.95
CA ASN A 46 -2.43 -12.00 5.83
C ASN A 46 -0.94 -11.96 6.19
N ASP A 47 -0.60 -11.87 7.47
CA ASP A 47 0.79 -11.78 7.94
C ASP A 47 1.60 -13.02 7.53
N LYS A 48 1.00 -14.22 7.68
CA LYS A 48 1.62 -15.48 7.25
C LYS A 48 1.89 -15.51 5.75
N ILE A 49 0.98 -14.94 4.95
CA ILE A 49 1.12 -14.88 3.50
C ILE A 49 2.31 -14.00 3.13
N ILE A 50 2.41 -12.81 3.72
CA ILE A 50 3.52 -11.87 3.45
C ILE A 50 4.86 -12.47 3.83
N LEU A 51 4.95 -13.07 5.02
CA LEU A 51 6.19 -13.67 5.51
C LEU A 51 6.62 -14.85 4.64
N LYS A 52 5.67 -15.69 4.20
CA LYS A 52 5.92 -16.76 3.25
C LYS A 52 6.44 -16.24 1.92
N GLU A 53 5.76 -15.26 1.33
CA GLU A 53 6.15 -14.67 0.05
C GLU A 53 7.55 -14.02 0.11
N ALA A 54 7.87 -13.35 1.23
CA ALA A 54 9.20 -12.78 1.45
C ALA A 54 10.28 -13.87 1.55
N GLN A 55 9.98 -14.99 2.20
CA GLN A 55 10.89 -16.13 2.30
C GLN A 55 11.09 -16.81 0.94
N ASP A 56 10.01 -17.02 0.18
CA ASP A 56 10.04 -17.64 -1.15
C ASP A 56 10.86 -16.80 -2.14
N LEU A 57 10.75 -15.48 -2.08
CA LEU A 57 11.58 -14.57 -2.89
C LEU A 57 13.08 -14.70 -2.59
N MET A 58 13.45 -15.09 -1.38
CA MET A 58 14.84 -15.21 -0.95
C MET A 58 15.35 -16.66 -0.94
N LYS A 59 14.52 -17.64 -1.32
CA LYS A 59 14.83 -19.06 -1.24
C LYS A 59 16.12 -19.44 -1.96
N GLU A 60 16.23 -19.09 -3.24
CA GLU A 60 17.42 -19.40 -4.05
C GLU A 60 18.72 -18.83 -3.45
N LYS A 61 18.66 -17.60 -2.92
CA LYS A 61 19.82 -17.00 -2.28
C LYS A 61 20.20 -17.72 -1.00
N ARG A 62 19.22 -18.09 -0.18
CA ARG A 62 19.45 -18.83 1.07
C ARG A 62 20.02 -20.22 0.81
N GLU A 63 19.55 -20.93 -0.20
CA GLU A 63 20.08 -22.23 -0.62
C GLU A 63 21.53 -22.09 -1.08
N LYS A 64 21.86 -21.08 -1.86
CA LYS A 64 23.24 -20.78 -2.28
C LYS A 64 24.16 -20.44 -1.10
N ASP A 65 23.64 -19.67 -0.12
CA ASP A 65 24.41 -19.33 1.08
C ASP A 65 24.67 -20.59 1.94
N LEU A 66 23.66 -21.43 2.12
CA LEU A 66 23.77 -22.70 2.85
C LEU A 66 24.76 -23.66 2.18
N SER A 67 24.74 -23.79 0.85
CA SER A 67 25.69 -24.67 0.11
C SER A 67 27.14 -24.21 0.26
N LYS A 68 27.37 -22.93 0.63
CA LYS A 68 28.68 -22.37 0.95
C LYS A 68 29.05 -22.44 2.43
N GLY A 69 28.24 -23.12 3.27
CA GLY A 69 28.44 -23.18 4.71
C GLY A 69 28.11 -21.88 5.47
N ILE A 70 27.45 -20.91 4.82
CA ILE A 70 27.07 -19.64 5.46
C ILE A 70 25.82 -19.86 6.31
N LYS A 71 25.89 -19.55 7.59
CA LYS A 71 24.75 -19.65 8.51
C LYS A 71 23.61 -18.72 8.06
N PRO A 72 22.34 -19.19 8.09
CA PRO A 72 21.20 -18.38 7.75
C PRO A 72 21.14 -17.11 8.61
N ARG A 73 21.00 -15.96 7.97
CA ARG A 73 20.78 -14.67 8.63
C ARG A 73 19.33 -14.24 8.42
N PRO A 74 18.77 -13.41 9.29
CA PRO A 74 17.47 -12.80 9.05
C PRO A 74 17.42 -12.07 7.69
N ILE A 75 16.30 -12.19 7.00
CA ILE A 75 16.06 -11.48 5.75
C ILE A 75 15.86 -10.00 6.12
N LYS A 76 16.75 -9.13 5.66
CA LYS A 76 16.61 -7.70 5.80
C LYS A 76 15.72 -7.16 4.69
N THR A 77 14.56 -6.67 5.06
CA THR A 77 13.57 -6.08 4.16
C THR A 77 13.43 -4.58 4.41
N MET A 78 13.02 -3.83 3.41
CA MET A 78 12.65 -2.43 3.53
C MET A 78 11.23 -2.27 3.03
N ILE A 79 10.38 -1.56 3.78
CA ILE A 79 9.05 -1.19 3.32
C ILE A 79 9.08 0.24 2.79
N VAL A 80 8.63 0.41 1.56
CA VAL A 80 8.51 1.73 0.91
C VAL A 80 7.11 1.92 0.35
N GLY A 81 6.66 3.14 0.30
CA GLY A 81 5.36 3.51 -0.25
C GLY A 81 4.98 4.93 0.11
N ILE A 82 3.98 5.44 -0.56
CA ILE A 82 3.44 6.78 -0.32
C ILE A 82 2.84 6.89 1.10
N PRO A 83 2.62 8.09 1.63
CA PRO A 83 1.95 8.25 2.93
C PRO A 83 0.56 7.61 2.94
N ASN A 84 0.09 7.21 4.11
CA ASN A 84 -1.24 6.66 4.39
C ASN A 84 -1.68 5.42 3.59
N VAL A 85 -0.77 4.73 2.91
CA VAL A 85 -1.08 3.44 2.25
C VAL A 85 -1.18 2.26 3.22
N GLY A 86 -0.90 2.46 4.50
CA GLY A 86 -1.01 1.41 5.51
C GLY A 86 0.31 0.71 5.88
N LYS A 87 1.48 1.32 5.58
CA LYS A 87 2.80 0.75 5.98
C LYS A 87 2.88 0.45 7.47
N SER A 88 2.63 1.44 8.32
CA SER A 88 2.70 1.28 9.77
C SER A 88 1.65 0.30 10.31
N THR A 89 0.45 0.26 9.71
CA THR A 89 -0.57 -0.73 10.04
C THR A 89 -0.07 -2.13 9.76
N LEU A 90 0.50 -2.35 8.57
CA LEU A 90 1.07 -3.63 8.18
C LEU A 90 2.22 -4.07 9.08
N ILE A 91 3.12 -3.15 9.44
CA ILE A 91 4.24 -3.44 10.34
C ILE A 91 3.72 -3.87 11.72
N ASN A 92 2.76 -3.13 12.28
CA ASN A 92 2.18 -3.45 13.57
C ASN A 92 1.47 -4.81 13.57
N SER A 93 0.77 -5.16 12.47
CA SER A 93 0.17 -6.48 12.28
C SER A 93 1.24 -7.56 12.28
N LEU A 94 2.26 -7.43 11.44
CA LEU A 94 3.36 -8.41 11.32
C LEU A 94 4.12 -8.66 12.64
N VAL A 95 4.23 -7.63 13.49
CA VAL A 95 4.88 -7.76 14.82
C VAL A 95 3.91 -8.29 15.88
N GLY A 96 2.61 -8.20 15.65
CA GLY A 96 1.57 -8.54 16.62
C GLY A 96 1.44 -7.55 17.78
N LYS A 97 2.06 -6.37 17.67
CA LYS A 97 1.96 -5.29 18.67
C LYS A 97 2.22 -3.93 18.03
N ARG A 98 1.82 -2.87 18.72
CA ARG A 98 2.04 -1.50 18.23
C ARG A 98 3.50 -1.07 18.46
N VAL A 99 4.30 -1.07 17.41
CA VAL A 99 5.72 -0.66 17.41
C VAL A 99 5.95 0.60 16.58
N THR A 100 5.03 0.94 15.67
CA THR A 100 5.07 2.17 14.87
C THR A 100 3.80 2.98 15.09
N ALA A 101 3.91 4.30 14.95
CA ALA A 101 2.76 5.18 15.03
C ALA A 101 1.86 4.99 13.79
N VAL A 102 0.56 4.92 14.01
CA VAL A 102 -0.46 4.81 12.96
C VAL A 102 -1.40 6.01 13.07
N GLY A 103 -1.77 6.61 11.97
CA GLY A 103 -2.74 7.69 11.91
C GLY A 103 -3.07 8.06 10.48
N ASP A 104 -4.13 8.84 10.32
CA ASP A 104 -4.69 9.20 9.01
C ASP A 104 -4.03 10.45 8.40
N ARG A 105 -2.99 11.01 9.06
CA ARG A 105 -2.27 12.20 8.57
C ARG A 105 -0.97 11.81 7.88
N PRO A 106 -0.58 12.47 6.77
CA PRO A 106 0.71 12.28 6.14
C PRO A 106 1.87 12.63 7.08
N GLY A 107 3.00 11.90 6.99
CA GLY A 107 4.23 12.24 7.71
C GLY A 107 4.31 11.78 9.16
N ILE A 108 3.54 10.77 9.58
CA ILE A 108 3.57 10.23 10.94
C ILE A 108 4.90 9.55 11.26
N THR A 109 5.41 8.71 10.36
CA THR A 109 6.74 8.11 10.49
C THR A 109 7.78 9.13 10.06
N LYS A 110 8.59 9.61 11.00
CA LYS A 110 9.62 10.65 10.75
C LYS A 110 11.03 10.10 10.64
N VAL A 111 11.30 8.95 11.26
CA VAL A 111 12.63 8.38 11.36
C VAL A 111 12.63 6.93 10.90
N GLN A 112 13.69 6.52 10.20
CA GLN A 112 13.90 5.12 9.83
C GLN A 112 14.28 4.30 11.07
N GLN A 113 13.69 3.12 11.22
CA GLN A 113 14.01 2.21 12.30
C GLN A 113 13.98 0.76 11.86
N TRP A 114 14.91 -0.05 12.37
CA TRP A 114 14.88 -1.50 12.19
C TRP A 114 13.94 -2.12 13.21
N ILE A 115 13.05 -2.96 12.70
CA ILE A 115 12.03 -3.67 13.49
C ILE A 115 12.22 -5.17 13.25
N LYS A 116 12.44 -5.92 14.32
CA LYS A 116 12.51 -7.38 14.26
C LYS A 116 11.09 -7.94 14.23
N ILE A 117 10.70 -8.51 13.10
CA ILE A 117 9.40 -9.16 12.94
C ILE A 117 9.40 -10.54 13.61
N ASN A 118 10.41 -11.35 13.28
CA ASN A 118 10.65 -12.67 13.88
C ASN A 118 12.13 -13.04 13.74
N GLN A 119 12.49 -14.30 14.06
CA GLN A 119 13.89 -14.76 13.95
C GLN A 119 14.42 -14.75 12.52
N ASN A 120 13.55 -14.77 11.52
CA ASN A 120 13.89 -14.89 10.09
C ASN A 120 13.77 -13.59 9.29
N VAL A 121 13.10 -12.54 9.81
CA VAL A 121 12.80 -11.31 9.07
C VAL A 121 12.99 -10.10 9.98
N GLU A 122 13.80 -9.18 9.50
CA GLU A 122 13.96 -7.80 10.01
C GLU A 122 13.46 -6.82 8.96
N LEU A 123 12.75 -5.79 9.38
CA LEU A 123 12.14 -4.81 8.50
C LEU A 123 12.61 -3.40 8.86
N LEU A 124 13.04 -2.65 7.84
CA LEU A 124 13.32 -1.23 7.95
C LEU A 124 12.04 -0.45 7.62
N ASP A 125 11.47 0.19 8.64
CA ASP A 125 10.38 1.15 8.44
C ASP A 125 10.92 2.46 7.88
N THR A 126 10.26 2.98 6.85
CA THR A 126 10.64 4.24 6.21
C THR A 126 9.47 5.23 6.21
N PRO A 127 9.75 6.53 6.32
CA PRO A 127 8.75 7.55 6.05
C PRO A 127 8.07 7.35 4.71
N GLY A 128 6.81 7.74 4.61
CA GLY A 128 6.12 7.78 3.32
C GLY A 128 6.82 8.75 2.37
N VAL A 129 7.10 8.30 1.16
CA VAL A 129 7.80 9.09 0.14
C VAL A 129 6.85 9.39 -1.01
N LEU A 130 6.72 10.66 -1.33
CA LEU A 130 6.04 11.16 -2.54
C LEU A 130 7.06 11.90 -3.40
N TRP A 131 6.83 11.92 -4.71
CA TRP A 131 7.58 12.81 -5.59
C TRP A 131 7.13 14.27 -5.37
N PRO A 132 8.05 15.24 -5.53
CA PRO A 132 7.79 16.63 -5.12
C PRO A 132 6.81 17.38 -6.04
N LYS A 133 6.57 16.88 -7.24
CA LYS A 133 5.66 17.50 -8.23
C LYS A 133 4.88 16.44 -8.97
N PHE A 134 3.60 16.68 -9.19
CA PHE A 134 2.73 15.81 -9.98
C PHE A 134 2.68 16.33 -11.42
N ASP A 135 2.96 15.45 -12.37
CA ASP A 135 2.89 15.77 -13.80
C ASP A 135 1.44 15.90 -14.28
N ASN A 136 0.50 15.34 -13.52
CA ASN A 136 -0.92 15.35 -13.83
C ASN A 136 -1.74 15.68 -12.56
N GLN A 137 -2.61 16.68 -12.65
CA GLN A 137 -3.48 17.12 -11.56
C GLN A 137 -4.41 16.01 -11.06
N VAL A 138 -4.86 15.11 -11.96
CA VAL A 138 -5.69 13.95 -11.61
C VAL A 138 -5.00 13.04 -10.59
N ILE A 139 -3.68 12.87 -10.70
CA ILE A 139 -2.89 12.10 -9.70
C ILE A 139 -2.98 12.78 -8.34
N GLY A 140 -2.89 14.12 -8.31
CA GLY A 140 -3.06 14.90 -7.09
C GLY A 140 -4.43 14.70 -6.45
N PHE A 141 -5.50 14.72 -7.23
CA PHE A 141 -6.87 14.46 -6.74
C PHE A 141 -6.99 13.06 -6.14
N HIS A 142 -6.49 12.03 -6.84
CA HIS A 142 -6.51 10.67 -6.31
C HIS A 142 -5.72 10.54 -5.00
N LEU A 143 -4.55 11.16 -4.90
CA LEU A 143 -3.72 11.12 -3.69
C LEU A 143 -4.38 11.87 -2.52
N SER A 144 -5.09 12.96 -2.80
CA SER A 144 -5.88 13.69 -1.80
C SER A 144 -7.03 12.82 -1.28
N MET A 145 -7.82 12.23 -2.18
CA MET A 145 -8.96 11.38 -1.80
C MET A 145 -8.56 10.18 -0.93
N ILE A 146 -7.38 9.61 -1.11
CA ILE A 146 -6.88 8.51 -0.26
C ILE A 146 -6.08 9.01 0.96
N GLY A 147 -6.02 10.33 1.18
CA GLY A 147 -5.31 10.95 2.30
C GLY A 147 -3.79 10.82 2.24
N SER A 148 -3.19 10.64 1.05
CA SER A 148 -1.76 10.50 0.88
C SER A 148 -1.01 11.83 0.83
N ILE A 149 -1.71 12.92 0.57
CA ILE A 149 -1.21 14.30 0.65
C ILE A 149 -2.04 15.10 1.66
N ASN A 150 -1.51 16.24 2.09
CA ASN A 150 -2.21 17.12 3.02
C ASN A 150 -3.38 17.81 2.30
N ASP A 151 -4.53 17.92 2.97
CA ASP A 151 -5.76 18.55 2.45
C ASP A 151 -5.57 20.02 2.07
N THR A 152 -4.52 20.68 2.57
CA THR A 152 -4.19 22.07 2.24
C THR A 152 -3.46 22.24 0.90
N ILE A 153 -3.04 21.15 0.25
CA ILE A 153 -2.25 21.20 -1.00
C ILE A 153 -3.15 21.48 -2.21
N LEU A 154 -4.37 20.98 -2.19
CA LEU A 154 -5.36 21.18 -3.26
C LEU A 154 -6.63 21.81 -2.69
N PRO A 155 -7.31 22.65 -3.44
CA PRO A 155 -8.62 23.18 -3.03
C PRO A 155 -9.61 22.03 -2.80
N VAL A 156 -10.21 21.98 -1.62
CA VAL A 156 -11.14 20.91 -1.24
C VAL A 156 -12.33 20.83 -2.19
N PHE A 157 -12.80 22.00 -2.67
CA PHE A 157 -13.89 22.07 -3.64
C PHE A 157 -13.55 21.34 -4.96
N ASP A 158 -12.35 21.55 -5.49
CA ASP A 158 -11.91 20.93 -6.74
C ASP A 158 -11.81 19.40 -6.59
N VAL A 159 -11.28 18.95 -5.44
CA VAL A 159 -11.19 17.51 -5.11
C VAL A 159 -12.58 16.90 -4.99
N ALA A 160 -13.52 17.59 -4.32
CA ALA A 160 -14.90 17.13 -4.16
C ALA A 160 -15.64 17.06 -5.50
N SER A 161 -15.53 18.11 -6.32
CA SER A 161 -16.14 18.14 -7.66
C SER A 161 -15.61 17.02 -8.53
N TYR A 162 -14.28 16.84 -8.58
CA TYR A 162 -13.68 15.74 -9.31
C TYR A 162 -14.17 14.36 -8.80
N PHE A 163 -14.30 14.19 -7.48
CA PHE A 163 -14.78 12.95 -6.91
C PHE A 163 -16.23 12.63 -7.28
N ILE A 164 -17.10 13.65 -7.29
CA ILE A 164 -18.49 13.49 -7.71
C ILE A 164 -18.57 13.08 -9.19
N ASP A 165 -17.81 13.73 -10.05
CA ASP A 165 -17.77 13.40 -11.48
C ASP A 165 -17.20 11.98 -11.71
N PHE A 166 -16.19 11.60 -10.95
CA PHE A 166 -15.64 10.25 -10.98
C PHE A 166 -16.70 9.22 -10.58
N LEU A 167 -17.46 9.47 -9.50
CA LEU A 167 -18.53 8.57 -9.07
C LEU A 167 -19.66 8.48 -10.10
N LYS A 168 -20.10 9.60 -10.65
CA LYS A 168 -21.12 9.64 -11.72
C LYS A 168 -20.70 8.77 -12.91
N LYS A 169 -19.43 8.85 -13.29
CA LYS A 169 -18.91 8.16 -14.47
C LYS A 169 -18.71 6.65 -14.26
N TYR A 170 -18.15 6.25 -13.12
CA TYR A 170 -17.69 4.87 -12.90
C TYR A 170 -18.58 4.09 -11.92
N TYR A 171 -19.31 4.78 -11.05
CA TYR A 171 -20.12 4.19 -9.99
C TYR A 171 -21.48 4.91 -9.84
N PRO A 172 -22.29 5.02 -10.92
CA PRO A 172 -23.48 5.86 -10.93
C PRO A 172 -24.53 5.49 -9.87
N THR A 173 -24.59 4.23 -9.44
CA THR A 173 -25.52 3.77 -8.41
C THR A 173 -25.00 3.96 -6.99
N ALA A 174 -23.68 4.12 -6.79
CA ALA A 174 -23.08 4.15 -5.46
C ALA A 174 -23.56 5.34 -4.60
N THR A 175 -23.75 6.51 -5.22
CA THR A 175 -24.27 7.71 -4.55
C THR A 175 -25.76 7.58 -4.23
N LEU A 176 -26.52 7.00 -5.15
CA LEU A 176 -27.96 6.75 -4.97
C LEU A 176 -28.20 5.82 -3.78
N GLU A 177 -27.49 4.68 -3.74
CA GLU A 177 -27.63 3.67 -2.69
C GLU A 177 -27.18 4.20 -1.32
N ARG A 178 -26.07 4.96 -1.27
CA ARG A 178 -25.52 5.42 0.01
C ARG A 178 -26.26 6.61 0.63
N TYR A 179 -26.71 7.55 -0.19
CA TYR A 179 -27.29 8.82 0.27
C TYR A 179 -28.77 8.97 -0.06
N ASN A 180 -29.37 7.96 -0.66
CA ASN A 180 -30.76 7.97 -1.14
C ASN A 180 -31.07 9.20 -2.00
N LEU A 181 -30.09 9.61 -2.84
CA LEU A 181 -30.19 10.75 -3.74
C LEU A 181 -30.66 10.30 -5.11
N SER A 182 -31.57 11.05 -5.74
CA SER A 182 -31.83 10.85 -7.17
C SER A 182 -30.72 11.46 -8.03
N LEU A 183 -30.48 10.94 -9.23
CA LEU A 183 -29.51 11.48 -10.19
C LEU A 183 -29.74 12.97 -10.52
N ILE A 184 -30.96 13.46 -10.35
CA ILE A 184 -31.39 14.84 -10.60
C ILE A 184 -30.75 15.78 -9.56
N HIS A 185 -30.60 15.37 -8.30
CA HIS A 185 -30.02 16.19 -7.22
C HIS A 185 -28.49 16.31 -7.25
N ILE A 186 -27.83 15.60 -8.17
CA ILE A 186 -26.37 15.63 -8.29
C ILE A 186 -25.91 16.56 -9.45
N SER A 187 -26.87 17.14 -10.20
CA SER A 187 -26.60 17.98 -11.37
C SER A 187 -26.68 19.49 -11.09
N GLU A 188 -27.10 19.91 -9.91
CA GLU A 188 -27.07 21.28 -9.41
C GLU A 188 -25.90 21.47 -8.43
#